data_2b1f07cd50861f11c4cb23d5a4a8de15
#
_entry.id   2b1f07cd50861f11c4cb23d5a4a8de15
#
_cell.length_a   1.000
_cell.length_b   1.000
_cell.length_c   1.000
_cell.angle_alpha   90.00
_cell.angle_beta   90.00
_cell.angle_gamma   90.00
#
_symmetry.space_group_name_H-M   'P 1'
#
loop_
_entity.id
_entity.type
_entity.pdbx_description
1 polymer ?
#
loop_
_entity_poly.entity_id
_entity_poly.type
_entity_poly.pdbx_seq_one_letter_code
_entity_poly.pdbx_strand_id
1 'polypeptide(L)'
;MAMVGLFWITEGCVYLGAKPTGTAPGVRLTGEGVEVLGDGQGGRFWGWDEVRGLDVRDVAVRSSGRRLASMAFDSVVVLLTGDGEHPPLFTVCVETERDGTVEASALAAVAGGIHTPDEYALSRTLLARLADGTTPVGQLLGWRREEPEDVAPTKDQRLALLREWTTASV
;
A
#
# COMPACT_ATOMS: atom_id res chain seq x y z
N MET A 1 0.28 9.37 12.24
CA MET A 1 0.19 8.45 11.10
C MET A 1 -0.33 9.19 9.88
N ALA A 2 0.17 8.88 8.70
CA ALA A 2 -0.23 9.57 7.48
C ALA A 2 -0.39 8.59 6.33
N MET A 3 -1.36 8.88 5.45
CA MET A 3 -1.60 8.13 4.23
C MET A 3 -1.08 8.89 3.02
N VAL A 4 -0.16 8.29 2.27
CA VAL A 4 0.40 8.85 1.03
C VAL A 4 0.33 7.79 -0.07
N GLY A 5 -0.55 7.98 -1.05
CA GLY A 5 -0.83 6.94 -2.04
C GLY A 5 -1.29 5.63 -1.39
N LEU A 6 -0.62 4.54 -1.68
CA LEU A 6 -0.89 3.21 -1.09
C LEU A 6 -0.20 2.98 0.27
N PHE A 7 0.55 3.97 0.79
CA PHE A 7 1.39 3.80 1.96
C PHE A 7 0.77 4.44 3.19
N TRP A 8 0.52 3.63 4.22
CA TRP A 8 0.15 4.07 5.54
C TRP A 8 1.40 4.16 6.40
N ILE A 9 1.89 5.37 6.60
CA ILE A 9 3.20 5.62 7.20
C ILE A 9 3.04 5.92 8.69
N THR A 10 3.71 5.14 9.52
CA THR A 10 3.85 5.35 10.95
C THR A 10 5.29 5.74 11.28
N GLU A 11 5.61 5.99 12.53
CA GLU A 11 6.98 6.33 12.95
C GLU A 11 7.99 5.18 12.79
N GLY A 12 7.53 3.94 12.88
CA GLY A 12 8.40 2.76 12.90
C GLY A 12 8.29 1.85 11.68
N CYS A 13 7.19 1.95 10.91
CA CYS A 13 6.96 1.08 9.76
C CYS A 13 5.94 1.69 8.79
N VAL A 14 5.87 1.10 7.62
CA VAL A 14 4.91 1.46 6.57
C VAL A 14 4.03 0.24 6.27
N TYR A 15 2.72 0.42 6.24
CA TYR A 15 1.79 -0.62 5.77
C TYR A 15 1.36 -0.30 4.34
N LEU A 16 1.17 -1.33 3.53
CA LEU A 16 0.51 -1.20 2.24
C LEU A 16 -1.01 -1.26 2.45
N GLY A 17 -1.70 -0.19 2.09
CA GLY A 17 -3.11 -0.01 2.41
C GLY A 17 -3.35 0.41 3.87
N ALA A 18 -4.37 -0.13 4.51
CA ALA A 18 -4.69 0.16 5.90
C ALA A 18 -3.80 -0.63 6.88
N LYS A 19 -3.56 -0.05 8.04
CA LYS A 19 -2.94 -0.79 9.15
C LYS A 19 -3.88 -1.92 9.56
N PRO A 20 -3.46 -3.19 9.48
CA PRO A 20 -4.28 -4.31 9.91
C PRO A 20 -4.51 -4.30 11.42
N THR A 21 -5.67 -4.77 11.85
CA THR A 21 -6.03 -4.93 13.26
C THR A 21 -6.31 -6.40 13.55
N GLY A 22 -5.89 -6.88 14.72
CA GLY A 22 -6.08 -8.28 15.12
C GLY A 22 -5.40 -9.25 14.14
N THR A 23 -6.18 -10.15 13.56
CA THR A 23 -5.74 -11.17 12.60
C THR A 23 -5.96 -10.76 11.14
N ALA A 24 -6.30 -9.50 10.88
CA ALA A 24 -6.54 -9.01 9.52
C ALA A 24 -5.28 -9.11 8.66
N PRO A 25 -5.42 -9.45 7.37
CA PRO A 25 -4.29 -9.53 6.46
C PRO A 25 -3.70 -8.16 6.17
N GLY A 26 -2.40 -8.12 5.92
CA GLY A 26 -1.69 -6.91 5.56
C GLY A 26 -0.25 -7.16 5.20
N VAL A 27 0.40 -6.15 4.66
CA VAL A 27 1.84 -6.16 4.36
C VAL A 27 2.50 -4.98 5.03
N ARG A 28 3.55 -5.23 5.77
CA ARG A 28 4.34 -4.25 6.50
C ARG A 28 5.75 -4.15 5.92
N LEU A 29 6.19 -2.93 5.68
CA LEU A 29 7.54 -2.60 5.25
C LEU A 29 8.28 -1.97 6.43
N THR A 30 9.46 -2.46 6.72
CA THR A 30 10.36 -1.95 7.76
C THR A 30 11.72 -1.60 7.17
N GLY A 31 12.60 -1.01 7.95
CA GLY A 31 14.00 -0.81 7.53
C GLY A 31 14.75 -2.12 7.23
N GLU A 32 14.28 -3.24 7.78
CA GLU A 32 14.93 -4.55 7.66
C GLU A 32 14.35 -5.40 6.52
N GLY A 33 13.08 -5.22 6.15
CA GLY A 33 12.46 -6.04 5.12
C GLY A 33 10.95 -5.89 5.01
N VAL A 34 10.35 -6.87 4.36
CA VAL A 34 8.92 -7.00 4.07
C VAL A 34 8.32 -8.11 4.91
N GLU A 35 7.21 -7.83 5.57
CA GLU A 35 6.49 -8.80 6.40
C GLU A 35 5.03 -8.90 5.95
N VAL A 36 4.58 -10.13 5.75
CA VAL A 36 3.16 -10.45 5.50
C VAL A 36 2.51 -10.82 6.82
N LEU A 37 1.39 -10.15 7.13
CA LEU A 37 0.62 -10.28 8.35
C LEU A 37 -0.72 -10.96 8.07
N GLY A 38 -1.26 -11.66 9.06
CA GLY A 38 -2.54 -12.39 8.93
C GLY A 38 -2.37 -13.74 8.22
N ASP A 39 -3.40 -14.24 7.57
CA ASP A 39 -3.44 -15.45 6.73
C ASP A 39 -3.11 -16.79 7.40
N GLY A 40 -3.18 -16.90 8.72
CA GLY A 40 -3.01 -18.19 9.42
C GLY A 40 -1.67 -18.91 9.24
N GLN A 41 -0.74 -18.30 8.49
CA GLN A 41 0.58 -18.85 8.19
C GLN A 41 1.72 -18.23 9.02
N GLY A 42 1.40 -17.62 10.15
CA GLY A 42 2.37 -16.98 11.03
C GLY A 42 3.37 -16.13 10.24
N GLY A 43 3.29 -14.83 10.34
CA GLY A 43 4.00 -13.80 9.60
C GLY A 43 5.22 -14.24 8.79
N ARG A 44 5.16 -14.12 7.48
CA ARG A 44 6.33 -14.34 6.62
C ARG A 44 7.14 -13.07 6.54
N PHE A 45 8.45 -13.19 6.67
CA PHE A 45 9.38 -12.08 6.60
C PHE A 45 10.51 -12.38 5.60
N TRP A 46 10.83 -11.38 4.80
CA TRP A 46 11.99 -11.39 3.89
C TRP A 46 12.79 -10.11 4.07
N GLY A 47 14.10 -10.24 4.24
CA GLY A 47 15.02 -9.10 4.21
C GLY A 47 15.02 -8.43 2.84
N TRP A 48 15.40 -7.16 2.78
CA TRP A 48 15.47 -6.41 1.52
C TRP A 48 16.45 -7.06 0.51
N ASP A 49 17.44 -7.76 0.98
CA ASP A 49 18.38 -8.54 0.16
C ASP A 49 17.74 -9.75 -0.52
N GLU A 50 16.66 -10.29 0.03
CA GLU A 50 15.89 -11.40 -0.54
C GLU A 50 14.76 -10.93 -1.48
N VAL A 51 14.28 -9.68 -1.34
CA VAL A 51 13.18 -9.12 -2.14
C VAL A 51 13.70 -8.64 -3.49
N ARG A 52 13.10 -9.13 -4.57
CA ARG A 52 13.42 -8.79 -5.96
C ARG A 52 12.41 -7.85 -6.61
N GLY A 53 11.17 -7.86 -6.11
CA GLY A 53 10.10 -7.00 -6.62
C GLY A 53 8.96 -6.86 -5.65
N LEU A 54 8.29 -5.72 -5.72
CA LEU A 54 7.04 -5.43 -5.04
C LEU A 54 6.07 -4.82 -6.05
N ASP A 55 4.87 -5.37 -6.14
CA ASP A 55 3.81 -4.82 -6.97
C ASP A 55 2.45 -5.04 -6.30
N VAL A 56 1.43 -4.37 -6.81
CA VAL A 56 0.06 -4.47 -6.32
C VAL A 56 -0.92 -4.69 -7.47
N ARG A 57 -1.98 -5.44 -7.20
CA ARG A 57 -3.08 -5.72 -8.14
C ARG A 57 -4.41 -5.48 -7.44
N ASP A 58 -5.45 -5.32 -8.24
CA ASP A 58 -6.85 -5.20 -7.78
C ASP A 58 -7.10 -3.96 -6.90
N VAL A 59 -6.25 -2.96 -7.01
CA VAL A 59 -6.44 -1.68 -6.32
C VAL A 59 -7.53 -0.88 -7.02
N ALA A 60 -8.51 -0.41 -6.26
CA ALA A 60 -9.57 0.45 -6.79
C ALA A 60 -9.02 1.83 -7.17
N VAL A 61 -8.99 2.12 -8.47
CA VAL A 61 -8.51 3.39 -9.04
C VAL A 61 -9.65 4.17 -9.65
N ARG A 62 -9.76 5.45 -9.34
CA ARG A 62 -10.76 6.34 -9.92
C ARG A 62 -10.41 6.67 -11.38
N SER A 63 -11.14 6.11 -12.33
CA SER A 63 -11.06 6.51 -13.74
C SER A 63 -12.24 7.42 -14.11
N SER A 64 -11.97 8.43 -14.93
CA SER A 64 -12.98 9.42 -15.39
C SER A 64 -14.17 8.81 -16.16
N GLY A 65 -14.01 7.60 -16.70
CA GLY A 65 -15.04 6.86 -17.43
C GLY A 65 -15.90 5.91 -16.59
N ARG A 66 -15.55 5.68 -15.32
CA ARG A 66 -16.20 4.68 -14.46
C ARG A 66 -17.22 5.23 -13.46
N ARG A 67 -17.60 6.50 -13.55
CA ARG A 67 -18.61 7.08 -12.66
C ARG A 67 -19.98 6.36 -12.70
N LEU A 68 -20.31 5.74 -13.83
CA LEU A 68 -21.55 4.95 -13.98
C LEU A 68 -21.40 3.48 -13.60
N ALA A 69 -20.18 2.93 -13.69
CA ALA A 69 -19.91 1.52 -13.34
C ALA A 69 -19.66 1.32 -11.85
N SER A 70 -19.16 2.34 -11.11
CA SER A 70 -18.93 2.22 -9.67
C SER A 70 -20.23 2.09 -8.86
N MET A 71 -21.29 2.77 -9.27
CA MET A 71 -22.62 2.61 -8.64
C MET A 71 -23.20 1.18 -8.83
N ALA A 72 -22.91 0.55 -9.97
CA ALA A 72 -23.33 -0.84 -10.23
C ALA A 72 -22.42 -1.85 -9.50
N PHE A 73 -21.12 -1.53 -9.33
CA PHE A 73 -20.16 -2.42 -8.68
C PHE A 73 -20.35 -2.42 -7.15
N ASP A 74 -20.58 -1.27 -6.53
CA ASP A 74 -20.92 -1.18 -5.09
C ASP A 74 -22.21 -1.94 -4.78
N SER A 75 -23.22 -1.85 -5.65
CA SER A 75 -24.47 -2.60 -5.50
C SER A 75 -24.30 -4.11 -5.65
N VAL A 76 -23.38 -4.56 -6.51
CA VAL A 76 -23.10 -5.98 -6.75
C VAL A 76 -22.27 -6.57 -5.62
N VAL A 77 -21.28 -5.84 -5.09
CA VAL A 77 -20.45 -6.30 -3.97
C VAL A 77 -21.30 -6.41 -2.70
N VAL A 78 -22.15 -5.44 -2.40
CA VAL A 78 -23.09 -5.49 -1.26
C VAL A 78 -24.12 -6.63 -1.41
N LEU A 79 -24.57 -6.92 -2.64
CA LEU A 79 -25.52 -8.00 -2.90
C LEU A 79 -24.90 -9.41 -2.84
N LEU A 80 -23.60 -9.53 -3.15
CA LEU A 80 -22.90 -10.82 -3.16
C LEU A 80 -22.26 -11.20 -1.82
N THR A 81 -21.90 -10.23 -1.00
CA THR A 81 -21.20 -10.49 0.27
C THR A 81 -22.10 -10.36 1.50
N GLY A 82 -23.26 -9.75 1.40
CA GLY A 82 -24.23 -9.66 2.50
C GLY A 82 -23.78 -8.91 3.76
N ASP A 83 -22.49 -8.55 3.83
CA ASP A 83 -21.85 -7.87 4.96
C ASP A 83 -21.15 -6.59 4.49
N GLY A 84 -21.81 -5.45 4.67
CA GLY A 84 -21.29 -4.13 4.31
C GLY A 84 -20.15 -3.62 5.22
N GLU A 85 -19.47 -4.46 5.99
CA GLU A 85 -18.52 -4.02 7.02
C GLU A 85 -17.04 -4.35 6.76
N HIS A 86 -16.69 -5.03 5.68
CA HIS A 86 -15.29 -5.35 5.42
C HIS A 86 -14.69 -4.38 4.38
N PRO A 87 -13.59 -3.68 4.71
CA PRO A 87 -12.91 -2.84 3.74
C PRO A 87 -12.44 -3.69 2.56
N PRO A 88 -12.48 -3.18 1.32
CA PRO A 88 -12.05 -3.91 0.15
C PRO A 88 -10.59 -4.35 0.27
N LEU A 89 -10.29 -5.54 -0.19
CA LEU A 89 -8.94 -6.10 -0.25
C LEU A 89 -8.31 -5.81 -1.60
N PHE A 90 -6.99 -5.69 -1.62
CA PHE A 90 -6.19 -5.74 -2.84
C PHE A 90 -5.03 -6.71 -2.64
N THR A 91 -4.41 -7.14 -3.74
CA THR A 91 -3.32 -8.11 -3.73
C THR A 91 -1.97 -7.41 -3.77
N VAL A 92 -1.07 -7.80 -2.87
CA VAL A 92 0.35 -7.42 -2.88
C VAL A 92 1.15 -8.61 -3.37
N CYS A 93 1.94 -8.39 -4.41
CA CYS A 93 2.86 -9.39 -4.95
C CYS A 93 4.26 -9.10 -4.44
N VAL A 94 4.84 -10.03 -3.67
CA VAL A 94 6.23 -9.98 -3.20
C VAL A 94 7.02 -10.99 -4.00
N GLU A 95 7.93 -10.53 -4.83
CA GLU A 95 8.84 -11.38 -5.57
C GLU A 95 10.13 -11.57 -4.76
N THR A 96 10.47 -12.80 -4.46
CA THR A 96 11.61 -13.15 -3.63
C THR A 96 12.51 -14.16 -4.33
N GLU A 97 13.78 -14.19 -3.94
CA GLU A 97 14.76 -15.12 -4.48
C GLU A 97 14.47 -16.56 -4.07
N ARG A 98 14.03 -16.75 -2.84
CA ARG A 98 13.85 -18.09 -2.24
C ARG A 98 12.48 -18.70 -2.54
N ASP A 99 11.42 -17.90 -2.43
CA ASP A 99 10.05 -18.41 -2.48
C ASP A 99 9.31 -18.06 -3.80
N GLY A 100 10.00 -17.38 -4.74
CA GLY A 100 9.40 -16.88 -5.97
C GLY A 100 8.41 -15.74 -5.70
N THR A 101 7.31 -15.68 -6.43
CA THR A 101 6.26 -14.67 -6.23
C THR A 101 5.26 -15.16 -5.18
N VAL A 102 5.17 -14.41 -4.09
CA VAL A 102 4.20 -14.63 -3.02
C VAL A 102 3.11 -13.57 -3.11
N GLU A 103 1.86 -13.99 -3.11
CA GLU A 103 0.70 -13.09 -3.09
C GLU A 103 0.15 -12.99 -1.67
N ALA A 104 -0.08 -11.76 -1.23
CA ALA A 104 -0.66 -11.45 0.07
C ALA A 104 -1.83 -10.47 -0.09
N SER A 105 -2.81 -10.58 0.79
CA SER A 105 -3.94 -9.64 0.81
C SER A 105 -3.63 -8.45 1.72
N ALA A 106 -4.05 -7.27 1.31
CA ALA A 106 -3.99 -6.06 2.12
C ALA A 106 -5.32 -5.31 2.09
N LEU A 107 -5.65 -4.64 3.19
CA LEU A 107 -6.87 -3.86 3.32
C LEU A 107 -6.70 -2.50 2.64
N ALA A 108 -7.69 -2.06 1.87
CA ALA A 108 -7.70 -0.68 1.36
C ALA A 108 -7.93 0.30 2.53
N ALA A 109 -7.12 1.36 2.58
CA ALA A 109 -7.16 2.33 3.68
C ALA A 109 -8.31 3.33 3.59
N VAL A 110 -8.93 3.47 2.44
CA VAL A 110 -10.00 4.44 2.20
C VAL A 110 -11.30 3.68 2.01
N ALA A 111 -12.34 4.08 2.71
CA ALA A 111 -13.70 3.61 2.43
C ALA A 111 -14.02 3.91 0.97
N GLY A 112 -14.16 2.84 0.16
CA GLY A 112 -14.25 2.94 -1.28
C GLY A 112 -12.92 2.83 -2.05
N GLY A 113 -11.75 2.76 -1.38
CA GLY A 113 -10.45 2.40 -1.96
C GLY A 113 -10.04 3.14 -3.23
N ILE A 114 -10.49 4.40 -3.39
CA ILE A 114 -10.37 5.09 -4.67
C ILE A 114 -9.13 5.98 -4.66
N HIS A 115 -8.05 5.48 -5.23
CA HIS A 115 -6.85 6.26 -5.54
C HIS A 115 -7.01 6.95 -6.89
N THR A 116 -6.37 8.12 -7.07
CA THR A 116 -6.27 8.71 -8.41
C THR A 116 -5.30 7.88 -9.27
N PRO A 117 -5.45 7.87 -10.61
CA PRO A 117 -4.51 7.18 -11.49
C PRO A 117 -3.06 7.58 -11.27
N ASP A 118 -2.81 8.86 -11.00
CA ASP A 118 -1.45 9.38 -10.75
C ASP A 118 -0.88 8.87 -9.42
N GLU A 119 -1.66 8.91 -8.33
CA GLU A 119 -1.24 8.35 -7.04
C GLU A 119 -0.96 6.86 -7.14
N TYR A 120 -1.78 6.13 -7.88
CA TYR A 120 -1.59 4.70 -8.10
C TYR A 120 -0.32 4.40 -8.91
N ALA A 121 -0.11 5.10 -10.02
CA ALA A 121 1.08 4.93 -10.86
C ALA A 121 2.36 5.25 -10.10
N LEU A 122 2.39 6.37 -9.36
CA LEU A 122 3.54 6.76 -8.54
C LEU A 122 3.77 5.78 -7.37
N SER A 123 2.72 5.28 -6.75
CA SER A 123 2.84 4.27 -5.69
C SER A 123 3.46 2.97 -6.21
N ARG A 124 3.09 2.50 -7.41
CA ARG A 124 3.71 1.33 -8.03
C ARG A 124 5.19 1.59 -8.36
N THR A 125 5.51 2.76 -8.89
CA THR A 125 6.91 3.15 -9.12
C THR A 125 7.71 3.16 -7.83
N LEU A 126 7.15 3.70 -6.75
CA LEU A 126 7.80 3.71 -5.44
C LEU A 126 8.01 2.29 -4.89
N LEU A 127 7.03 1.39 -5.04
CA LEU A 127 7.18 -0.02 -4.64
C LEU A 127 8.36 -0.69 -5.36
N ALA A 128 8.50 -0.48 -6.68
CA ALA A 128 9.63 -1.00 -7.44
C ALA A 128 10.97 -0.45 -6.93
N ARG A 129 11.03 0.84 -6.60
CA ARG A 129 12.22 1.50 -6.07
C ARG A 129 12.59 1.08 -4.64
N LEU A 130 11.59 0.75 -3.83
CA LEU A 130 11.82 0.16 -2.50
C LEU A 130 12.41 -1.24 -2.62
N ALA A 131 11.89 -2.05 -3.55
CA ALA A 131 12.37 -3.41 -3.79
C ALA A 131 13.80 -3.45 -4.37
N ASP A 132 14.16 -2.53 -5.25
CA ASP A 132 15.51 -2.46 -5.83
C ASP A 132 16.53 -1.68 -4.97
N GLY A 133 16.07 -1.11 -3.85
CA GLY A 133 16.90 -0.35 -2.91
C GLY A 133 17.23 1.09 -3.34
N THR A 134 16.69 1.54 -4.46
CA THR A 134 16.92 2.93 -4.96
C THR A 134 16.30 3.98 -4.02
N THR A 135 15.18 3.64 -3.37
CA THR A 135 14.55 4.46 -2.33
C THR A 135 14.45 3.61 -1.07
N PRO A 136 15.19 3.93 0.00
CA PRO A 136 15.10 3.18 1.25
C PRO A 136 13.81 3.52 2.00
N VAL A 137 13.20 2.54 2.68
CA VAL A 137 12.03 2.76 3.55
C VAL A 137 12.30 3.84 4.60
N GLY A 138 13.54 3.95 5.06
CA GLY A 138 13.98 4.99 6.01
C GLY A 138 13.66 6.41 5.58
N GLN A 139 13.59 6.69 4.27
CA GLN A 139 13.21 8.00 3.74
C GLN A 139 11.74 8.33 4.05
N LEU A 140 10.84 7.37 3.89
CA LEU A 140 9.42 7.52 4.21
C LEU A 140 9.22 7.70 5.72
N LEU A 141 9.96 6.91 6.51
CA LEU A 141 9.91 6.99 7.97
C LEU A 141 10.53 8.30 8.50
N GLY A 142 11.59 8.78 7.87
CA GLY A 142 12.22 10.08 8.18
C GLY A 142 11.23 11.23 7.97
N TRP A 143 10.60 11.29 6.80
CA TRP A 143 9.56 12.26 6.53
C TRP A 143 8.46 12.24 7.61
N ARG A 144 7.98 11.07 8.01
CA ARG A 144 6.90 10.95 9.00
C ARG A 144 7.29 11.51 10.36
N ARG A 145 8.56 11.37 10.77
CA ARG A 145 9.06 11.89 12.05
C ARG A 145 9.21 13.41 12.07
N GLU A 146 9.40 14.01 10.90
CA GLU A 146 9.56 15.46 10.76
C GLU A 146 8.22 16.20 10.68
N GLU A 147 7.15 15.51 10.28
CA GLU A 147 5.81 16.09 10.14
C GLU A 147 5.00 16.06 11.46
N PRO A 148 4.20 17.10 11.76
CA PRO A 148 3.32 17.11 12.93
C PRO A 148 2.30 15.97 12.89
N GLU A 149 2.04 15.35 14.02
CA GLU A 149 1.14 14.17 14.12
C GLU A 149 -0.30 14.41 13.63
N ASP A 150 -0.78 15.63 13.77
CA ASP A 150 -2.20 15.98 13.57
C ASP A 150 -2.55 16.42 12.15
N VAL A 151 -1.59 16.50 11.23
CA VAL A 151 -1.83 17.01 9.87
C VAL A 151 -1.77 15.88 8.85
N ALA A 152 -2.95 15.53 8.31
CA ALA A 152 -3.02 14.66 7.14
C ALA A 152 -2.63 15.46 5.89
N PRO A 153 -1.71 14.95 5.05
CA PRO A 153 -1.29 15.65 3.84
C PRO A 153 -2.45 15.79 2.85
N THR A 154 -2.56 16.96 2.24
CA THR A 154 -3.52 17.22 1.16
C THR A 154 -3.20 16.38 -0.07
N LYS A 155 -4.13 16.30 -1.02
CA LYS A 155 -3.92 15.57 -2.28
C LYS A 155 -2.64 16.03 -3.02
N ASP A 156 -2.44 17.34 -3.12
CA ASP A 156 -1.29 17.91 -3.83
C ASP A 156 0.03 17.63 -3.11
N GLN A 157 0.02 17.67 -1.78
CA GLN A 157 1.16 17.29 -0.95
C GLN A 157 1.49 15.80 -1.11
N ARG A 158 0.49 14.91 -1.11
CA ARG A 158 0.72 13.46 -1.34
C ARG A 158 1.36 13.19 -2.71
N LEU A 159 0.85 13.85 -3.76
CA LEU A 159 1.43 13.73 -5.10
C LEU A 159 2.86 14.29 -5.18
N ALA A 160 3.13 15.41 -4.52
CA ALA A 160 4.47 15.99 -4.44
C ALA A 160 5.46 15.04 -3.74
N LEU A 161 5.08 14.47 -2.60
CA LEU A 161 5.87 13.47 -1.87
C LEU A 161 6.14 12.21 -2.71
N LEU A 162 5.12 11.66 -3.36
CA LEU A 162 5.30 10.49 -4.21
C LEU A 162 6.26 10.78 -5.38
N ARG A 163 6.17 11.96 -6.00
CA ARG A 163 7.11 12.39 -7.05
C ARG A 163 8.52 12.53 -6.51
N GLU A 164 8.69 13.17 -5.36
CA GLU A 164 10.00 13.33 -4.70
C GLU A 164 10.64 11.96 -4.46
N TRP A 165 9.93 11.03 -3.82
CA TRP A 165 10.45 9.69 -3.51
C TRP A 165 10.67 8.81 -4.75
N THR A 166 10.02 9.09 -5.85
CA THR A 166 10.22 8.38 -7.13
C THR A 166 11.26 9.01 -8.04
N THR A 167 11.69 10.25 -7.79
CA THR A 167 12.70 10.95 -8.59
C THR A 167 14.04 11.10 -7.88
N ALA A 168 14.08 11.06 -6.54
CA ALA A 168 15.32 11.13 -5.79
C ALA A 168 16.26 9.99 -6.20
N SER A 169 17.44 10.35 -6.70
CA SER A 169 18.55 9.41 -6.92
C SER A 169 19.46 9.50 -5.70
N VAL A 170 19.79 8.35 -5.13
CA VAL A 170 20.83 8.25 -4.10
C VAL A 170 22.20 8.42 -4.73
#